data_61d811b2d242e4268418622f285789fb
#
_entry.id   61d811b2d242e4268418622f285789fb
#
_cell.length_a   1.000
_cell.length_b   1.000
_cell.length_c   1.000
_cell.angle_alpha   90.00
_cell.angle_beta   90.00
_cell.angle_gamma   90.00
#
_symmetry.space_group_name_H-M   'P 1'
#
loop_
_entity.id
_entity.type
_entity.pdbx_description
1 polymer ?
#
loop_
_entity_poly.entity_id
_entity_poly.type
_entity_poly.pdbx_seq_one_letter_code
_entity_poly.pdbx_strand_id
1 'polypeptide(L)'
;MIEKDFVTEGLRRTRIDEYLEKELERAGYGGMDVQITPLGTMVVVYAERPGMVIGRGGKNVRAITNTLKNEFGLDNPQIEVKEVEVPELNPKIMAYKISNMLQRGMHFRRVAYSTIRRIMGAGAQGVEVTISGKIRGSRSAVAKFVEGYIK
;
A
#
# COMPACT_ATOMS: atom_id res chain seq x y z
N MET A 1 10.68 -24.50 -17.27
CA MET A 1 11.88 -23.67 -17.32
C MET A 1 11.88 -22.71 -16.15
N ILE A 2 12.99 -22.61 -15.47
CA ILE A 2 13.16 -21.80 -14.26
C ILE A 2 12.82 -20.32 -14.50
N GLU A 3 13.26 -19.75 -15.61
CA GLU A 3 13.02 -18.35 -15.98
C GLU A 3 11.52 -18.02 -16.12
N LYS A 4 10.76 -18.92 -16.74
CA LYS A 4 9.32 -18.77 -16.93
C LYS A 4 8.57 -18.84 -15.59
N ASP A 5 9.02 -19.72 -14.71
CA ASP A 5 8.45 -19.87 -13.37
C ASP A 5 8.71 -18.62 -12.52
N PHE A 6 9.90 -18.02 -12.62
CA PHE A 6 10.21 -16.76 -11.93
C PHE A 6 9.33 -15.62 -12.40
N VAL A 7 9.11 -15.47 -13.70
CA VAL A 7 8.24 -14.43 -14.26
C VAL A 7 6.80 -14.64 -13.81
N THR A 8 6.32 -15.88 -13.83
CA THR A 8 4.95 -16.22 -13.41
C THR A 8 4.73 -15.92 -11.92
N GLU A 9 5.69 -16.26 -11.07
CA GLU A 9 5.62 -15.95 -9.63
C GLU A 9 5.68 -14.45 -9.37
N GLY A 10 6.53 -13.72 -10.08
CA GLY A 10 6.59 -12.28 -9.99
C GLY A 10 5.28 -11.60 -10.35
N LEU A 11 4.63 -12.06 -11.43
CA LEU A 11 3.32 -11.59 -11.84
C LEU A 11 2.24 -11.91 -10.79
N ARG A 12 2.29 -13.09 -10.21
CA ARG A 12 1.35 -13.51 -9.18
C ARG A 12 1.47 -12.61 -7.95
N ARG A 13 2.70 -12.35 -7.49
CA ARG A 13 2.95 -11.43 -6.36
C ARG A 13 2.42 -10.03 -6.63
N THR A 14 2.66 -9.50 -7.82
CA THR A 14 2.17 -8.19 -8.23
C THR A 14 0.65 -8.12 -8.20
N ARG A 15 -0.03 -9.15 -8.70
CA ARG A 15 -1.49 -9.22 -8.69
C ARG A 15 -2.07 -9.31 -7.28
N ILE A 16 -1.43 -10.06 -6.40
CA ILE A 16 -1.83 -10.16 -5.00
C ILE A 16 -1.65 -8.80 -4.31
N ASP A 17 -0.53 -8.13 -4.54
CA ASP A 17 -0.26 -6.80 -3.99
C ASP A 17 -1.31 -5.79 -4.45
N GLU A 18 -1.65 -5.76 -5.73
CA GLU A 18 -2.70 -4.89 -6.28
C GLU A 18 -4.07 -5.18 -5.67
N TYR A 19 -4.41 -6.46 -5.52
CA TYR A 19 -5.67 -6.88 -4.91
C TYR A 19 -5.76 -6.41 -3.45
N LEU A 20 -4.71 -6.63 -2.67
CA LEU A 20 -4.66 -6.24 -1.27
C LEU A 20 -4.67 -4.72 -1.12
N GLU A 21 -4.01 -4.01 -2.01
CA GLU A 21 -4.03 -2.54 -2.02
C GLU A 21 -5.44 -1.99 -2.17
N LYS A 22 -6.25 -2.56 -3.04
CA LYS A 22 -7.64 -2.16 -3.23
C LYS A 22 -8.53 -2.53 -2.06
N GLU A 23 -8.38 -3.75 -1.54
CA GLU A 23 -9.23 -4.26 -0.45
C GLU A 23 -8.91 -3.60 0.89
N LEU A 24 -7.65 -3.29 1.14
CA LEU A 24 -7.18 -2.80 2.44
C LEU A 24 -6.83 -1.31 2.43
N GLU A 25 -7.31 -0.58 1.47
CA GLU A 25 -7.08 0.86 1.30
C GLU A 25 -7.39 1.65 2.57
N ARG A 26 -8.56 1.38 3.18
CA ARG A 26 -9.02 2.06 4.40
C ARG A 26 -8.22 1.68 5.63
N ALA A 27 -7.64 0.49 5.65
CA ALA A 27 -6.83 0.02 6.76
C ALA A 27 -5.42 0.58 6.75
N GLY A 28 -5.04 1.33 5.71
CA GLY A 28 -3.69 1.85 5.54
C GLY A 28 -2.72 0.76 5.12
N TYR A 29 -2.96 0.18 3.94
CA TYR A 29 -2.12 -0.90 3.41
C TYR A 29 -0.70 -0.41 3.13
N GLY A 30 0.27 -1.02 3.80
CA GLY A 30 1.69 -0.63 3.71
C GLY A 30 2.57 -1.60 2.93
N GLY A 31 2.02 -2.67 2.41
CA GLY A 31 2.76 -3.66 1.64
C GLY A 31 2.50 -5.07 2.13
N MET A 32 3.08 -6.04 1.44
CA MET A 32 2.96 -7.45 1.78
C MET A 32 4.26 -8.19 1.54
N ASP A 33 4.37 -9.37 2.15
CA ASP A 33 5.43 -10.33 1.86
C ASP A 33 4.81 -11.73 1.77
N VAL A 34 5.29 -12.54 0.83
CA VAL A 34 4.83 -13.91 0.62
C VAL A 34 5.94 -14.87 1.00
N GLN A 35 5.67 -15.75 1.95
CA GLN A 35 6.59 -16.78 2.39
C GLN A 35 6.01 -18.15 2.07
N ILE A 36 6.76 -18.94 1.30
CA ILE A 36 6.37 -20.31 0.98
C ILE A 36 7.00 -21.23 2.03
N THR A 37 6.14 -21.95 2.76
CA THR A 37 6.57 -22.90 3.78
C THR A 37 6.11 -24.31 3.41
N PRO A 38 6.69 -25.37 3.99
CA PRO A 38 6.20 -26.73 3.75
C PRO A 38 4.74 -26.96 4.17
N LEU A 39 4.23 -26.13 5.08
CA LEU A 39 2.85 -26.20 5.57
C LEU A 39 1.86 -25.40 4.73
N GLY A 40 2.33 -24.62 3.76
CA GLY A 40 1.51 -23.78 2.92
C GLY A 40 2.15 -22.43 2.62
N THR A 41 1.35 -21.50 2.14
CA THR A 41 1.81 -20.13 1.81
C THR A 41 1.37 -19.18 2.91
N MET A 42 2.33 -18.40 3.45
CA MET A 42 2.04 -17.36 4.41
C MET A 42 2.14 -16.00 3.74
N VAL A 43 1.08 -15.20 3.84
CA VAL A 43 1.04 -13.84 3.34
C VAL A 43 1.08 -12.89 4.54
N VAL A 44 2.17 -12.13 4.65
CA VAL A 44 2.32 -11.13 5.71
C VAL A 44 1.86 -9.79 5.15
N VAL A 45 0.87 -9.19 5.81
CA VAL A 45 0.29 -7.91 5.40
C VAL A 45 0.69 -6.85 6.42
N TYR A 46 1.26 -5.74 5.95
CA TYR A 46 1.61 -4.59 6.78
C TYR A 46 0.51 -3.54 6.67
N ALA A 47 -0.06 -3.15 7.79
CA ALA A 47 -1.16 -2.19 7.81
C ALA A 47 -1.01 -1.19 8.97
N GLU A 48 -1.48 0.04 8.72
CA GLU A 48 -1.55 1.07 9.76
C GLU A 48 -2.56 0.70 10.85
N ARG A 49 -3.68 0.09 10.44
CA ARG A 49 -4.78 -0.31 11.33
C ARG A 49 -5.07 -1.80 11.19
N PRO A 50 -4.32 -2.66 11.87
CA PRO A 50 -4.49 -4.11 11.74
C PRO A 50 -5.90 -4.61 12.06
N GLY A 51 -6.58 -3.97 13.00
CA GLY A 51 -7.96 -4.32 13.36
C GLY A 51 -8.96 -4.22 12.21
N MET A 52 -8.75 -3.29 11.29
CA MET A 52 -9.61 -3.14 10.10
C MET A 52 -9.33 -4.22 9.06
N VAL A 53 -8.11 -4.74 9.00
CA VAL A 53 -7.75 -5.85 8.13
C VAL A 53 -8.42 -7.14 8.61
N ILE A 54 -8.37 -7.38 9.91
CA ILE A 54 -8.95 -8.58 10.52
C ILE A 54 -10.48 -8.54 10.45
N GLY A 55 -11.07 -7.39 10.78
CA GLY A 55 -12.52 -7.22 10.83
C GLY A 55 -13.15 -7.88 12.06
N ARG A 56 -14.47 -7.78 12.16
CA ARG A 56 -15.21 -8.40 13.27
C ARG A 56 -15.16 -9.94 13.19
N GLY A 57 -14.62 -10.57 14.23
CA GLY A 57 -14.53 -12.03 14.30
C GLY A 57 -13.66 -12.64 13.18
N GLY A 58 -12.76 -11.87 12.60
CA GLY A 58 -11.92 -12.33 11.52
C GLY A 58 -12.60 -12.42 10.15
N LYS A 59 -13.73 -11.77 9.97
CA LYS A 59 -14.54 -11.84 8.75
C LYS A 59 -13.76 -11.39 7.51
N ASN A 60 -13.07 -10.26 7.59
CA ASN A 60 -12.33 -9.72 6.46
C ASN A 60 -11.12 -10.60 6.09
N VAL A 61 -10.39 -11.08 7.09
CA VAL A 61 -9.27 -12.00 6.87
C VAL A 61 -9.74 -13.28 6.20
N ARG A 62 -10.86 -13.85 6.65
CA ARG A 62 -11.42 -15.06 6.04
C ARG A 62 -11.83 -14.84 4.59
N ALA A 63 -12.46 -13.72 4.29
CA ALA A 63 -12.84 -13.37 2.92
C ALA A 63 -11.62 -13.23 2.02
N ILE A 64 -10.58 -12.56 2.48
CA ILE A 64 -9.32 -12.39 1.74
C ILE A 64 -8.63 -13.74 1.54
N THR A 65 -8.58 -14.57 2.57
CA THR A 65 -8.00 -15.92 2.50
C THR A 65 -8.72 -16.77 1.45
N ASN A 66 -10.03 -16.74 1.40
CA ASN A 66 -10.82 -17.46 0.40
C ASN A 66 -10.53 -16.96 -1.01
N THR A 67 -10.42 -15.65 -1.20
CA THR A 67 -10.09 -15.06 -2.49
C THR A 67 -8.69 -15.47 -2.94
N LEU A 68 -7.71 -15.45 -2.05
CA LEU A 68 -6.34 -15.87 -2.35
C LEU A 68 -6.28 -17.33 -2.74
N LYS A 69 -7.06 -18.18 -2.10
CA LYS A 69 -7.13 -19.60 -2.40
C LYS A 69 -7.80 -19.86 -3.75
N ASN A 70 -8.94 -19.24 -4.00
CA ASN A 70 -9.79 -19.54 -5.15
C ASN A 70 -9.35 -18.81 -6.43
N GLU A 71 -8.98 -17.53 -6.34
CA GLU A 71 -8.63 -16.71 -7.50
C GLU A 71 -7.14 -16.73 -7.81
N PHE A 72 -6.29 -16.78 -6.80
CA PHE A 72 -4.83 -16.75 -6.98
C PHE A 72 -4.18 -18.13 -6.87
N GLY A 73 -4.96 -19.16 -6.52
CA GLY A 73 -4.48 -20.54 -6.50
C GLY A 73 -3.38 -20.83 -5.49
N LEU A 74 -3.35 -20.13 -4.38
CA LEU A 74 -2.37 -20.37 -3.33
C LEU A 74 -2.72 -21.61 -2.52
N ASP A 75 -1.71 -22.43 -2.20
CA ASP A 75 -1.87 -23.60 -1.37
C ASP A 75 -1.96 -23.22 0.10
N ASN A 76 -3.07 -23.57 0.74
CA ASN A 76 -3.32 -23.34 2.16
C ASN A 76 -2.85 -21.95 2.62
N PRO A 77 -3.39 -20.85 2.04
CA PRO A 77 -2.94 -19.52 2.36
C PRO A 77 -3.31 -19.13 3.79
N GLN A 78 -2.34 -18.59 4.50
CA GLN A 78 -2.55 -18.02 5.84
C GLN A 78 -2.12 -16.54 5.80
N ILE A 79 -2.90 -15.68 6.46
CA ILE A 79 -2.62 -14.26 6.51
C ILE A 79 -2.16 -13.90 7.92
N GLU A 80 -0.99 -13.29 7.99
CA GLU A 80 -0.48 -12.65 9.20
C GLU A 80 -0.52 -11.14 9.00
N VAL A 81 -1.09 -10.42 9.95
CA VAL A 81 -1.20 -8.96 9.88
C VAL A 81 -0.21 -8.35 10.86
N LYS A 82 0.67 -7.49 10.35
CA LYS A 82 1.63 -6.74 11.17
C LYS A 82 1.34 -5.26 11.10
N GLU A 83 1.50 -4.58 12.23
CA GLU A 83 1.31 -3.13 12.29
C GLU A 83 2.52 -2.40 11.72
N VAL A 84 2.25 -1.32 10.98
CA VAL A 84 3.29 -0.38 10.54
C VAL A 84 3.56 0.59 11.68
N GLU A 85 4.78 0.56 12.24
CA GLU A 85 5.15 1.37 13.42
C GLU A 85 5.11 2.86 13.14
N VAL A 86 5.66 3.30 12.00
CA VAL A 86 5.68 4.71 11.60
C VAL A 86 5.04 4.85 10.23
N PRO A 87 3.73 5.10 10.17
CA PRO A 87 3.02 5.22 8.89
C PRO A 87 3.56 6.32 7.98
N GLU A 88 4.06 7.40 8.56
CA GLU A 88 4.61 8.54 7.83
C GLU A 88 5.85 8.18 6.99
N LEU A 89 6.54 7.10 7.35
CA LEU A 89 7.71 6.62 6.60
C LEU A 89 7.35 5.57 5.54
N ASN A 90 6.08 5.21 5.42
CA ASN A 90 5.61 4.26 4.43
C ASN A 90 5.02 5.00 3.21
N PRO A 91 5.63 4.88 2.02
CA PRO A 91 5.17 5.62 0.84
C PRO A 91 3.76 5.29 0.40
N LYS A 92 3.35 4.03 0.46
CA LYS A 92 2.01 3.58 0.04
C LYS A 92 0.92 4.20 0.92
N ILE A 93 1.12 4.19 2.23
CA ILE A 93 0.17 4.76 3.19
C ILE A 93 0.06 6.27 2.98
N MET A 94 1.18 6.96 2.82
CA MET A 94 1.19 8.40 2.63
C MET A 94 0.62 8.82 1.27
N ALA A 95 0.87 8.06 0.23
CA ALA A 95 0.28 8.30 -1.09
C ALA A 95 -1.25 8.19 -1.04
N TYR A 96 -1.78 7.20 -0.34
CA TYR A 96 -3.21 7.05 -0.15
C TYR A 96 -3.82 8.22 0.63
N LYS A 97 -3.15 8.66 1.69
CA LYS A 97 -3.60 9.82 2.48
C LYS A 97 -3.64 11.10 1.63
N ILE A 98 -2.62 11.33 0.81
CA ILE A 98 -2.58 12.46 -0.12
C ILE A 98 -3.75 12.38 -1.10
N SER A 99 -3.96 11.22 -1.72
CA SER A 99 -5.07 11.00 -2.65
C SER A 99 -6.42 11.27 -2.01
N ASN A 100 -6.62 10.80 -0.79
CA ASN A 100 -7.86 11.01 -0.05
C ASN A 100 -8.12 12.49 0.26
N MET A 101 -7.09 13.22 0.67
CA MET A 101 -7.20 14.66 0.92
C MET A 101 -7.51 15.45 -0.36
N LEU A 102 -6.92 15.06 -1.48
CA LEU A 102 -7.20 15.67 -2.79
C LEU A 102 -8.64 15.41 -3.23
N GLN A 103 -9.14 14.21 -3.00
CA GLN A 103 -10.54 13.85 -3.31
C GLN A 103 -11.55 14.65 -2.47
N ARG A 104 -11.16 15.06 -1.27
CA ARG A 104 -11.96 15.92 -0.41
C ARG A 104 -11.99 17.39 -0.83
N GLY A 105 -11.28 17.73 -1.89
CA GLY A 105 -11.24 19.08 -2.44
C GLY A 105 -10.17 20.00 -1.85
N MET A 106 -9.22 19.47 -1.10
CA MET A 106 -8.11 20.28 -0.57
C MET A 106 -7.15 20.65 -1.69
N HIS A 107 -6.59 21.86 -1.63
CA HIS A 107 -5.66 22.35 -2.63
C HIS A 107 -4.37 21.52 -2.63
N PHE A 108 -3.87 21.16 -3.81
CA PHE A 108 -2.74 20.24 -3.94
C PHE A 108 -1.45 20.75 -3.28
N ARG A 109 -1.17 22.05 -3.31
CA ARG A 109 0.02 22.62 -2.65
C ARG A 109 -0.06 22.48 -1.13
N ARG A 110 -1.21 22.77 -0.56
CA ARG A 110 -1.43 22.64 0.87
C ARG A 110 -1.28 21.20 1.33
N VAL A 111 -1.83 20.26 0.58
CA VAL A 111 -1.71 18.83 0.85
C VAL A 111 -0.26 18.38 0.79
N ALA A 112 0.46 18.78 -0.27
CA ALA A 112 1.86 18.41 -0.44
C ALA A 112 2.74 18.93 0.69
N TYR A 113 2.64 20.21 1.03
CA TYR A 113 3.47 20.80 2.09
C TYR A 113 3.13 20.23 3.48
N SER A 114 1.86 20.02 3.77
CA SER A 114 1.43 19.41 5.02
C SER A 114 1.98 17.98 5.17
N THR A 115 1.90 17.20 4.11
CA THR A 115 2.40 15.82 4.08
C THR A 115 3.92 15.77 4.22
N ILE A 116 4.63 16.62 3.49
CA ILE A 116 6.10 16.71 3.57
C ILE A 116 6.54 17.05 5.00
N ARG A 117 5.85 17.99 5.63
CA ARG A 117 6.15 18.39 7.00
C ARG A 117 5.99 17.23 7.97
N ARG A 118 4.94 16.42 7.80
CA ARG A 118 4.73 15.21 8.60
C ARG A 118 5.82 14.17 8.40
N ILE A 119 6.17 13.90 7.14
CA ILE A 119 7.18 12.89 6.80
C ILE A 119 8.56 13.29 7.35
N MET A 120 8.95 14.54 7.16
CA MET A 120 10.23 15.04 7.68
C MET A 120 10.24 15.05 9.21
N GLY A 121 9.11 15.38 9.84
CA GLY A 121 8.96 15.33 11.29
C GLY A 121 9.05 13.92 11.87
N ALA A 122 8.74 12.89 11.08
CA ALA A 122 8.88 11.49 11.48
C ALA A 122 10.32 10.96 11.38
N GLY A 123 11.25 11.78 10.88
CA GLY A 123 12.67 11.42 10.80
C GLY A 123 13.16 11.01 9.43
N ALA A 124 12.42 11.28 8.37
CA ALA A 124 12.87 10.99 7.01
C ALA A 124 14.08 11.88 6.64
N GLN A 125 15.02 11.32 5.90
CA GLN A 125 16.17 12.07 5.39
C GLN A 125 15.78 12.96 4.22
N GLY A 126 14.78 12.57 3.45
CA GLY A 126 14.26 13.33 2.35
C GLY A 126 12.93 12.75 1.87
N VAL A 127 12.15 13.57 1.16
CA VAL A 127 10.87 13.17 0.62
C VAL A 127 10.60 13.88 -0.70
N GLU A 128 10.05 13.15 -1.65
CA GLU A 128 9.58 13.66 -2.92
C GLU A 128 8.11 13.31 -3.09
N VAL A 129 7.30 14.33 -3.38
CA VAL A 129 5.87 14.16 -3.65
C VAL A 129 5.58 14.67 -5.05
N THR A 130 5.06 13.81 -5.90
CA THR A 130 4.64 14.18 -7.27
C THR A 130 3.14 14.00 -7.40
N ILE A 131 2.44 15.06 -7.75
CA ILE A 131 1.00 15.04 -7.98
C ILE A 131 0.75 15.36 -9.45
N SER A 132 0.10 14.44 -10.16
CA SER A 132 -0.20 14.59 -11.58
C SER A 132 -1.69 14.43 -11.83
N GLY A 133 -2.17 15.09 -12.88
CA GLY A 133 -3.56 15.04 -13.29
C GLY A 133 -4.13 16.44 -13.55
N LYS A 134 -5.44 16.57 -13.49
CA LYS A 134 -6.14 17.83 -13.71
C LYS A 134 -6.23 18.66 -12.43
N ILE A 135 -5.08 19.10 -11.91
CA ILE A 135 -4.97 19.81 -10.63
C ILE A 135 -5.14 21.33 -10.74
N ARG A 136 -5.01 21.87 -11.95
CA ARG A 136 -5.09 23.32 -12.24
C ARG A 136 -6.06 23.63 -13.37
N GLY A 137 -7.27 23.06 -13.33
CA GLY A 137 -8.27 23.23 -14.37
C GLY A 137 -8.43 22.00 -15.26
N SER A 138 -8.80 22.19 -16.53
CA SER A 138 -9.14 21.09 -17.45
C SER A 138 -7.91 20.42 -18.08
N ARG A 139 -6.74 21.04 -18.06
CA ARG A 139 -5.51 20.48 -18.60
C ARG A 139 -4.75 19.68 -17.55
N SER A 140 -4.15 18.57 -17.99
CA SER A 140 -3.25 17.80 -17.14
C SER A 140 -2.01 18.61 -16.80
N ALA A 141 -1.61 18.54 -15.54
CA ALA A 141 -0.38 19.18 -15.04
C ALA A 141 0.33 18.24 -14.07
N VAL A 142 1.63 18.47 -13.88
CA VAL A 142 2.45 17.73 -12.92
C VAL A 142 3.06 18.73 -11.96
N ALA A 143 2.88 18.48 -10.66
CA ALA A 143 3.52 19.28 -9.61
C ALA A 143 4.44 18.38 -8.79
N LYS A 144 5.68 18.81 -8.63
CA LYS A 144 6.71 18.05 -7.91
C LYS A 144 7.22 18.88 -6.73
N PHE A 145 7.23 18.26 -5.56
CA PHE A 145 7.66 18.88 -4.31
C PHE A 145 8.76 18.01 -3.70
N VAL A 146 9.89 18.60 -3.36
CA VAL A 146 11.05 17.90 -2.82
C VAL A 146 11.56 18.61 -1.58
N GLU A 147 11.89 17.87 -0.54
CA GLU A 147 12.57 18.38 0.64
C GLU A 147 13.58 17.35 1.13
N GLY A 148 14.73 17.84 1.60
CA GLY A 148 15.78 16.98 2.10
C GLY A 148 16.60 16.32 1.00
N TYR A 149 17.27 15.22 1.35
CA TYR A 149 18.16 14.48 0.46
C TYR A 149 17.40 13.35 -0.24
N ILE A 150 17.35 13.41 -1.57
CA ILE A 150 16.73 12.39 -2.42
C ILE A 150 17.78 11.86 -3.42
N LYS A 151 17.90 10.55 -3.49
CA LYS A 151 18.76 9.90 -4.48
C LYS A 151 18.17 9.99 -5.89
#